data_32133ba845ba8723d0d21b5abfb2f9d2
#
_entry.id   32133ba845ba8723d0d21b5abfb2f9d2
#
_cell.length_a   1.000
_cell.length_b   1.000
_cell.length_c   1.000
_cell.angle_alpha   90.00
_cell.angle_beta   90.00
_cell.angle_gamma   90.00
#
_symmetry.space_group_name_H-M   'P 1'
#
loop_
_entity.id
_entity.type
_entity.pdbx_description
1 polymer ?
#
loop_
_entity_poly.entity_id
_entity_poly.type
_entity_poly.pdbx_seq_one_letter_code
_entity_poly.pdbx_strand_id
1 'polypeptide(L)'
;MIIISSYKTLAEGQNLQYNVKDTEGLIRLPGKRKGKEKDLDGIYLGEITHIIRRSIDSGQPFDRNERNKNISEQIFQAEDLFVQSEIGKTDKDKWIKEAFLGENKSKQYNLKSIGVSITRTVLQAVGRLCRTTLKSPDIYILVNENVLKKMNVDDLNIKESQCLFPPEMLKILELKEEYNRDKERAKEDFIKEAWEEAREEANKSSFRSLDWINDFLENCWKLIEQRNWIEMREWVLKYPTLYDEAKLPDNILNEFYFHIPGRKKKYYFKAYNDFQDGVEVSFADKSNCRGWSEMSEKAAKLPYILKYKGMKEYFKKKGYVTSFKMLPRILNPVMFRNIYKGALGEVAGRFIIENELGIKLIDITEPEKFEKFDFRLNNEVYIDFKNWDESMQVDRENELKKIRQKMRMVGAKRVYIINIVVEDGTKYEIKESTDGIIEIPGLITKNGDIITKPIEKLAKEVK
;
A
#
# COMPACT_ATOMS: atom_id res chain seq x y z
N MET A 1 -10.40 -1.27 53.83
CA MET A 1 -11.06 0.04 53.62
C MET A 1 -11.09 0.29 52.12
N ILE A 2 -12.23 0.66 51.54
CA ILE A 2 -12.35 1.01 50.12
C ILE A 2 -12.61 2.51 50.04
N ILE A 3 -11.84 3.22 49.22
CA ILE A 3 -12.00 4.66 48.97
C ILE A 3 -12.30 4.81 47.47
N ILE A 4 -13.40 5.51 47.17
CA ILE A 4 -13.76 5.87 45.80
C ILE A 4 -13.48 7.36 45.63
N SER A 5 -12.63 7.70 44.63
CA SER A 5 -12.23 9.07 44.36
C SER A 5 -11.99 9.32 42.88
N SER A 6 -11.94 10.59 42.47
CA SER A 6 -11.56 10.95 41.09
C SER A 6 -10.06 11.19 40.98
N TYR A 7 -9.51 11.11 39.78
CA TYR A 7 -8.10 11.48 39.51
C TYR A 7 -7.81 12.93 39.93
N LYS A 8 -8.71 13.86 39.67
CA LYS A 8 -8.55 15.25 40.03
C LYS A 8 -8.40 15.42 41.57
N THR A 9 -9.24 14.79 42.33
CA THR A 9 -9.18 14.81 43.81
C THR A 9 -7.92 14.11 44.32
N LEU A 10 -7.51 13.01 43.72
CA LEU A 10 -6.27 12.30 44.04
C LEU A 10 -5.03 13.15 43.71
N ALA A 11 -5.04 13.94 42.62
CA ALA A 11 -3.95 14.84 42.27
C ALA A 11 -3.80 16.03 43.24
N GLU A 12 -4.89 16.51 43.84
CA GLU A 12 -4.90 17.69 44.72
C GLU A 12 -4.32 17.49 46.16
N GLY A 13 -3.60 16.40 46.38
CA GLY A 13 -2.77 16.29 47.59
C GLY A 13 -3.40 15.55 48.78
N GLN A 14 -4.57 14.95 48.66
CA GLN A 14 -5.18 14.19 49.75
C GLN A 14 -4.32 12.96 50.14
N ASN A 15 -4.12 12.79 51.45
CA ASN A 15 -3.44 11.63 52.02
C ASN A 15 -4.44 10.49 52.21
N LEU A 16 -4.19 9.36 51.58
CA LEU A 16 -5.00 8.14 51.69
C LEU A 16 -4.36 7.15 52.66
N GLN A 17 -3.79 7.64 53.72
CA GLN A 17 -3.11 6.86 54.76
C GLN A 17 -4.07 6.55 55.91
N TYR A 18 -3.86 5.40 56.54
CA TYR A 18 -4.61 5.02 57.75
C TYR A 18 -3.70 4.40 58.81
N ASN A 19 -4.07 4.54 60.06
CA ASN A 19 -3.34 3.95 61.16
C ASN A 19 -3.72 2.47 61.32
N VAL A 20 -2.72 1.60 61.36
CA VAL A 20 -2.90 0.17 61.65
C VAL A 20 -2.74 -0.10 63.12
N LYS A 21 -3.60 -0.96 63.67
CA LYS A 21 -3.55 -1.38 65.05
C LYS A 21 -2.43 -2.40 65.30
N ASP A 22 -2.26 -3.32 64.34
CA ASP A 22 -1.26 -4.35 64.33
C ASP A 22 -0.35 -4.20 63.13
N THR A 23 0.93 -4.45 63.28
CA THR A 23 1.97 -4.43 62.25
C THR A 23 2.50 -5.81 61.86
N GLU A 24 1.92 -6.87 62.41
CA GLU A 24 2.26 -8.23 62.07
C GLU A 24 1.96 -8.52 60.59
N GLY A 25 2.90 -9.17 59.89
CA GLY A 25 2.77 -9.42 58.45
C GLY A 25 3.00 -8.22 57.53
N LEU A 26 3.31 -7.04 58.03
CA LEU A 26 3.61 -5.84 57.23
C LEU A 26 5.13 -5.66 57.07
N ILE A 27 5.52 -5.15 55.89
CA ILE A 27 6.92 -4.85 55.56
C ILE A 27 7.19 -3.38 55.90
N ARG A 28 8.32 -3.17 56.60
CA ARG A 28 8.80 -1.80 56.89
C ARG A 28 10.00 -1.47 56.02
N LEU A 29 9.80 -0.52 55.10
CA LEU A 29 10.88 -0.01 54.28
C LEU A 29 11.82 0.90 55.08
N PRO A 30 13.11 1.02 54.71
CA PRO A 30 14.04 1.97 55.33
C PRO A 30 13.54 3.40 55.20
N GLY A 31 13.52 4.16 56.32
CA GLY A 31 13.08 5.56 56.32
C GLY A 31 13.10 6.15 57.73
N LYS A 32 13.00 7.47 57.81
CA LYS A 32 13.13 8.26 59.07
C LYS A 32 11.90 8.19 59.97
N ARG A 33 10.71 7.84 59.47
CA ARG A 33 9.45 7.85 60.24
C ARG A 33 9.08 6.46 60.72
N LYS A 34 9.01 6.26 62.02
CA LYS A 34 8.54 5.02 62.68
C LYS A 34 7.04 5.07 63.01
N GLY A 35 6.21 5.60 62.12
CA GLY A 35 4.77 5.68 62.33
C GLY A 35 4.05 4.33 62.15
N LYS A 36 2.79 4.30 62.62
CA LYS A 36 1.84 3.20 62.35
C LYS A 36 0.95 3.50 61.16
N GLU A 37 1.28 4.54 60.40
CA GLU A 37 0.56 4.93 59.20
C GLU A 37 0.96 4.03 58.03
N LYS A 38 -0.03 3.53 57.29
CA LYS A 38 0.09 2.67 56.14
C LYS A 38 -0.66 3.25 54.97
N ASP A 39 -0.11 3.13 53.77
CA ASP A 39 -0.82 3.40 52.50
C ASP A 39 -1.85 2.29 52.19
N LEU A 40 -2.73 2.54 51.22
CA LEU A 40 -3.67 1.54 50.73
C LEU A 40 -2.92 0.37 50.05
N ASP A 41 -3.53 -0.79 50.07
CA ASP A 41 -2.95 -2.03 49.52
C ASP A 41 -3.15 -2.19 48.01
N GLY A 42 -3.88 -1.30 47.39
CA GLY A 42 -4.08 -1.31 45.97
C GLY A 42 -4.84 -0.11 45.45
N ILE A 43 -4.83 0.03 44.11
CA ILE A 43 -5.51 1.07 43.40
C ILE A 43 -6.11 0.47 42.09
N TYR A 44 -7.32 0.91 41.75
CA TYR A 44 -7.90 0.71 40.43
C TYR A 44 -7.87 2.02 39.64
N LEU A 45 -7.16 2.02 38.55
CA LEU A 45 -6.99 3.12 37.61
C LEU A 45 -8.04 3.00 36.49
N GLY A 46 -9.22 3.60 36.73
CA GLY A 46 -10.30 3.71 35.75
C GLY A 46 -10.03 4.73 34.65
N GLU A 47 -11.00 5.00 33.81
CA GLU A 47 -10.86 6.01 32.76
C GLU A 47 -10.69 7.42 33.31
N ILE A 48 -9.80 8.21 32.70
CA ILE A 48 -9.55 9.60 33.03
C ILE A 48 -10.55 10.47 32.29
N THR A 49 -11.64 10.86 32.95
CA THR A 49 -12.79 11.53 32.33
C THR A 49 -12.62 13.03 32.10
N HIS A 50 -11.73 13.69 32.80
CA HIS A 50 -11.54 15.15 32.70
C HIS A 50 -10.62 15.59 31.54
N ILE A 51 -9.89 14.66 30.93
CA ILE A 51 -9.00 14.91 29.77
C ILE A 51 -9.56 14.28 28.48
N ILE A 52 -10.82 13.83 28.46
CA ILE A 52 -11.40 13.15 27.32
C ILE A 52 -11.90 14.15 26.29
N ARG A 53 -11.39 14.05 25.07
CA ARG A 53 -11.96 14.69 23.89
C ARG A 53 -13.27 14.02 23.52
N ARG A 54 -14.37 14.77 23.43
CA ARG A 54 -15.63 14.27 22.88
C ARG A 54 -15.45 14.08 21.38
N SER A 55 -15.65 12.86 20.87
CA SER A 55 -15.76 12.62 19.44
C SER A 55 -17.15 13.06 18.97
N ILE A 56 -17.19 13.77 17.84
CA ILE A 56 -18.45 14.02 17.14
C ILE A 56 -18.82 12.66 16.52
N ASP A 57 -19.91 12.07 16.97
CA ASP A 57 -20.40 10.80 16.44
C ASP A 57 -21.03 11.06 15.07
N SER A 58 -20.42 10.54 14.00
CA SER A 58 -20.70 10.86 12.60
C SER A 58 -21.81 10.03 11.94
N GLY A 59 -22.56 9.27 12.73
CA GLY A 59 -23.56 8.32 12.25
C GLY A 59 -24.95 8.89 11.98
N GLN A 60 -25.23 10.16 12.33
CA GLN A 60 -26.55 10.78 12.14
C GLN A 60 -26.48 12.01 11.23
N PRO A 61 -27.53 12.30 10.43
CA PRO A 61 -27.62 13.55 9.66
C PRO A 61 -27.71 14.72 10.64
N PHE A 62 -26.64 15.50 10.77
CA PHE A 62 -26.53 16.61 11.71
C PHE A 62 -27.36 17.82 11.26
N ASP A 63 -28.18 18.35 12.18
CA ASP A 63 -28.66 19.72 12.09
C ASP A 63 -27.45 20.69 12.20
N ARG A 64 -27.47 21.75 11.37
CA ARG A 64 -26.42 22.78 11.31
C ARG A 64 -26.15 23.44 12.66
N ASN A 65 -27.17 23.56 13.51
CA ASN A 65 -27.08 24.13 14.85
C ASN A 65 -26.34 23.22 15.81
N GLU A 66 -26.55 21.91 15.78
CA GLU A 66 -25.83 20.95 16.61
C GLU A 66 -24.36 20.87 16.22
N ARG A 67 -24.06 20.96 14.91
CA ARG A 67 -22.66 21.01 14.44
C ARG A 67 -21.91 22.22 15.00
N ASN A 68 -22.50 23.41 14.94
CA ASN A 68 -21.89 24.63 15.47
C ASN A 68 -21.69 24.57 16.98
N LYS A 69 -22.65 24.00 17.72
CA LYS A 69 -22.55 23.80 19.17
C LYS A 69 -21.38 22.87 19.52
N ASN A 70 -21.27 21.75 18.82
CA ASN A 70 -20.19 20.78 19.03
C ASN A 70 -18.81 21.36 18.70
N ILE A 71 -18.68 22.18 17.65
CA ILE A 71 -17.42 22.88 17.32
C ILE A 71 -17.05 23.83 18.46
N SER A 72 -17.99 24.64 18.95
CA SER A 72 -17.76 25.58 20.03
C SER A 72 -17.33 24.87 21.33
N GLU A 73 -17.99 23.76 21.68
CA GLU A 73 -17.63 22.94 22.85
C GLU A 73 -16.20 22.39 22.73
N GLN A 74 -15.78 21.93 21.53
CA GLN A 74 -14.42 21.45 21.30
C GLN A 74 -13.37 22.56 21.40
N ILE A 75 -13.67 23.75 20.90
CA ILE A 75 -12.79 24.91 21.00
C ILE A 75 -12.61 25.32 22.48
N PHE A 76 -13.71 25.41 23.22
CA PHE A 76 -13.65 25.73 24.65
C PHE A 76 -12.87 24.69 25.44
N GLN A 77 -13.05 23.40 25.13
CA GLN A 77 -12.30 22.33 25.79
C GLN A 77 -10.80 22.41 25.46
N ALA A 78 -10.44 22.72 24.22
CA ALA A 78 -9.04 22.88 23.83
C ALA A 78 -8.38 24.07 24.50
N GLU A 79 -9.10 25.21 24.62
CA GLU A 79 -8.62 26.40 25.31
C GLU A 79 -8.48 26.14 26.82
N ASP A 80 -9.47 25.51 27.47
CA ASP A 80 -9.43 25.18 28.89
C ASP A 80 -8.24 24.28 29.23
N LEU A 81 -8.04 23.19 28.45
CA LEU A 81 -6.90 22.30 28.65
C LEU A 81 -5.55 23.00 28.41
N PHE A 82 -5.49 23.95 27.48
CA PHE A 82 -4.29 24.73 27.23
C PHE A 82 -4.00 25.68 28.40
N VAL A 83 -5.00 26.38 28.92
CA VAL A 83 -4.86 27.28 30.10
C VAL A 83 -4.43 26.49 31.34
N GLN A 84 -4.95 25.25 31.48
CA GLN A 84 -4.56 24.34 32.56
C GLN A 84 -3.19 23.69 32.35
N SER A 85 -2.49 24.02 31.28
CA SER A 85 -1.19 23.41 30.88
C SER A 85 -1.26 21.88 30.66
N GLU A 86 -2.44 21.35 30.33
CA GLU A 86 -2.64 19.93 30.03
C GLU A 86 -2.28 19.60 28.59
N ILE A 87 -2.37 20.57 27.68
CA ILE A 87 -1.94 20.42 26.26
C ILE A 87 -1.02 21.58 25.87
N GLY A 88 -0.13 21.30 24.89
CA GLY A 88 0.74 22.31 24.30
C GLY A 88 0.02 23.14 23.22
N LYS A 89 0.60 24.31 22.86
CA LYS A 89 0.04 25.20 21.83
C LYS A 89 -0.18 24.48 20.50
N THR A 90 0.77 23.69 20.05
CA THR A 90 0.68 22.93 18.78
C THR A 90 -0.52 21.98 18.78
N ASP A 91 -0.75 21.28 19.89
CA ASP A 91 -1.87 20.34 20.00
C ASP A 91 -3.21 21.08 20.11
N LYS A 92 -3.26 22.23 20.79
CA LYS A 92 -4.42 23.12 20.82
C LYS A 92 -4.80 23.57 19.41
N ASP A 93 -3.84 24.15 18.68
CA ASP A 93 -4.07 24.68 17.33
C ASP A 93 -4.52 23.57 16.36
N LYS A 94 -3.94 22.38 16.50
CA LYS A 94 -4.33 21.20 15.73
C LYS A 94 -5.76 20.76 16.06
N TRP A 95 -6.12 20.71 17.33
CA TRP A 95 -7.46 20.34 17.79
C TRP A 95 -8.52 21.30 17.27
N ILE A 96 -8.27 22.62 17.38
CA ILE A 96 -9.18 23.66 16.87
C ILE A 96 -9.36 23.51 15.35
N LYS A 97 -8.27 23.35 14.61
CA LYS A 97 -8.32 23.16 13.15
C LYS A 97 -9.17 21.94 12.75
N GLU A 98 -9.02 20.82 13.44
CA GLU A 98 -9.79 19.60 13.20
C GLU A 98 -11.26 19.75 13.55
N ALA A 99 -11.59 20.51 14.62
CA ALA A 99 -12.96 20.81 14.97
C ALA A 99 -13.70 21.56 13.84
N PHE A 100 -13.02 22.50 13.17
CA PHE A 100 -13.55 23.22 12.02
C PHE A 100 -13.68 22.39 10.75
N LEU A 101 -12.71 21.52 10.46
CA LEU A 101 -12.70 20.72 9.23
C LEU A 101 -13.77 19.63 9.22
N GLY A 102 -14.35 19.28 10.36
CA GLY A 102 -15.39 18.26 10.46
C GLY A 102 -14.93 16.89 9.96
N GLU A 103 -13.64 16.64 9.93
CA GLU A 103 -13.08 15.38 9.49
C GLU A 103 -13.39 14.28 10.49
N ASN A 104 -14.52 13.61 10.26
CA ASN A 104 -14.93 12.38 10.90
C ASN A 104 -14.06 11.19 10.49
N LYS A 105 -12.76 11.34 10.55
CA LYS A 105 -11.88 10.19 10.59
C LYS A 105 -11.66 9.89 12.06
N SER A 106 -12.22 8.77 12.52
CA SER A 106 -12.01 8.12 13.81
C SER A 106 -10.54 7.71 14.06
N LYS A 107 -9.59 8.46 13.50
CA LYS A 107 -8.22 8.46 13.95
C LYS A 107 -8.27 9.12 15.31
N GLN A 108 -8.26 8.28 16.36
CA GLN A 108 -7.92 8.69 17.69
C GLN A 108 -6.63 9.50 17.57
N TYR A 109 -6.78 10.83 17.55
CA TYR A 109 -5.62 11.70 17.60
C TYR A 109 -5.04 11.54 18.99
N ASN A 110 -4.03 10.70 19.10
CA ASN A 110 -3.13 10.72 20.23
C ASN A 110 -2.38 12.04 20.13
N LEU A 111 -2.96 13.09 20.66
CA LEU A 111 -2.22 14.31 20.90
C LEU A 111 -1.15 13.95 21.91
N LYS A 112 0.12 14.14 21.56
CA LYS A 112 1.26 13.71 22.36
C LYS A 112 1.20 14.27 23.78
N SER A 113 0.84 15.55 23.90
CA SER A 113 0.72 16.24 25.20
C SER A 113 -0.41 15.69 26.07
N ILE A 114 -1.56 15.30 25.47
CA ILE A 114 -2.64 14.66 26.24
C ILE A 114 -2.16 13.32 26.80
N GLY A 115 -1.47 12.51 26.00
CA GLY A 115 -0.90 11.23 26.44
C GLY A 115 0.09 11.42 27.59
N VAL A 116 0.94 12.43 27.53
CA VAL A 116 1.89 12.78 28.61
C VAL A 116 1.15 13.24 29.87
N SER A 117 0.10 14.07 29.72
CA SER A 117 -0.71 14.52 30.85
C SER A 117 -1.46 13.35 31.53
N ILE A 118 -2.00 12.42 30.73
CA ILE A 118 -2.59 11.19 31.23
C ILE A 118 -1.56 10.39 32.04
N THR A 119 -0.35 10.20 31.49
CA THR A 119 0.74 9.47 32.16
C THR A 119 1.10 10.14 33.50
N ARG A 120 1.25 11.45 33.50
CA ARG A 120 1.50 12.22 34.74
C ARG A 120 0.41 12.00 35.79
N THR A 121 -0.85 12.08 35.38
CA THR A 121 -2.01 11.89 36.29
C THR A 121 -2.05 10.46 36.85
N VAL A 122 -1.78 9.47 36.05
CA VAL A 122 -1.69 8.05 36.47
C VAL A 122 -0.56 7.87 37.49
N LEU A 123 0.65 8.39 37.20
CA LEU A 123 1.80 8.30 38.12
C LEU A 123 1.53 9.03 39.45
N GLN A 124 0.86 10.18 39.41
CA GLN A 124 0.45 10.87 40.60
C GLN A 124 -0.53 10.06 41.45
N ALA A 125 -1.48 9.39 40.83
CA ALA A 125 -2.42 8.51 41.52
C ALA A 125 -1.71 7.31 42.16
N VAL A 126 -0.83 6.61 41.40
CA VAL A 126 -0.02 5.50 41.92
C VAL A 126 0.91 5.95 43.04
N GLY A 127 1.45 7.16 42.95
CA GLY A 127 2.30 7.77 43.97
C GLY A 127 1.64 7.89 45.36
N ARG A 128 0.31 7.77 45.43
CA ARG A 128 -0.40 7.74 46.73
C ARG A 128 -0.17 6.42 47.50
N LEU A 129 0.25 5.36 46.80
CA LEU A 129 0.63 4.09 47.40
C LEU A 129 2.08 4.07 47.91
N CYS A 130 2.86 5.14 47.68
CA CYS A 130 4.31 5.18 47.91
C CYS A 130 4.73 6.17 49.03
N ARG A 131 3.80 6.61 49.89
CA ARG A 131 4.08 7.68 50.84
C ARG A 131 4.56 7.23 52.20
N THR A 132 4.16 6.03 52.62
CA THR A 132 4.56 5.51 53.94
C THR A 132 5.64 4.45 53.81
N THR A 133 6.33 4.22 54.94
CA THR A 133 7.34 3.18 55.05
C THR A 133 6.78 1.82 55.49
N LEU A 134 5.51 1.79 55.88
CA LEU A 134 4.82 0.57 56.26
C LEU A 134 3.92 0.10 55.12
N LYS A 135 4.18 -1.10 54.59
CA LYS A 135 3.56 -1.65 53.37
C LYS A 135 2.97 -3.03 53.60
N SER A 136 1.95 -3.38 52.85
CA SER A 136 1.58 -4.78 52.70
C SER A 136 2.65 -5.50 51.87
N PRO A 137 2.81 -6.82 52.05
CA PRO A 137 3.68 -7.63 51.18
C PRO A 137 3.33 -7.53 49.72
N ASP A 138 2.01 -7.45 49.42
CA ASP A 138 1.49 -7.33 48.08
C ASP A 138 0.76 -6.00 47.92
N ILE A 139 1.00 -5.30 46.80
CA ILE A 139 0.31 -4.10 46.39
C ILE A 139 -0.31 -4.33 45.00
N TYR A 140 -1.62 -4.10 44.90
CA TYR A 140 -2.38 -4.40 43.69
C TYR A 140 -2.62 -3.12 42.90
N ILE A 141 -2.15 -3.09 41.63
CA ILE A 141 -2.42 -2.00 40.69
C ILE A 141 -3.22 -2.57 39.53
N LEU A 142 -4.52 -2.26 39.50
CA LEU A 142 -5.41 -2.66 38.42
C LEU A 142 -5.60 -1.46 37.49
N VAL A 143 -5.42 -1.67 36.17
CA VAL A 143 -5.47 -0.58 35.19
C VAL A 143 -6.46 -0.92 34.09
N ASN A 144 -7.33 0.01 33.76
CA ASN A 144 -8.20 -0.09 32.62
C ASN A 144 -7.36 0.00 31.32
N GLU A 145 -7.62 -0.89 30.35
CA GLU A 145 -6.90 -0.93 29.09
C GLU A 145 -6.93 0.39 28.32
N ASN A 146 -8.07 1.12 28.36
CA ASN A 146 -8.19 2.44 27.74
C ASN A 146 -7.24 3.48 28.34
N VAL A 147 -6.86 3.34 29.60
CA VAL A 147 -5.85 4.21 30.24
C VAL A 147 -4.48 3.90 29.66
N LEU A 148 -4.09 2.62 29.62
CA LEU A 148 -2.83 2.19 29.01
C LEU A 148 -2.74 2.62 27.55
N LYS A 149 -3.83 2.47 26.80
CA LYS A 149 -3.89 2.89 25.38
C LYS A 149 -3.61 4.38 25.19
N LYS A 150 -4.10 5.22 26.10
CA LYS A 150 -3.99 6.69 26.01
C LYS A 150 -2.70 7.25 26.62
N MET A 151 -2.03 6.54 27.51
CA MET A 151 -0.73 6.95 28.09
C MET A 151 0.34 7.10 27.00
N ASN A 152 1.17 8.15 27.13
CA ASN A 152 2.37 8.35 26.31
C ASN A 152 3.60 8.39 27.22
N VAL A 153 4.54 7.49 26.96
CA VAL A 153 5.81 7.32 27.68
C VAL A 153 7.04 7.49 26.77
N ASP A 154 6.85 7.93 25.52
CA ASP A 154 7.91 7.95 24.50
C ASP A 154 9.11 8.82 24.89
N ASP A 155 8.88 9.87 25.66
CA ASP A 155 9.94 10.79 26.12
C ASP A 155 10.53 10.39 27.49
N LEU A 156 10.01 9.31 28.11
CA LEU A 156 10.50 8.81 29.39
C LEU A 156 11.52 7.70 29.16
N ASN A 157 12.78 7.98 29.48
CA ASN A 157 13.77 6.90 29.55
C ASN A 157 13.59 6.12 30.85
N ILE A 158 12.76 5.09 30.83
CA ILE A 158 12.41 4.31 32.03
C ILE A 158 13.64 3.69 32.67
N LYS A 159 14.63 3.26 31.89
CA LYS A 159 15.88 2.66 32.41
C LYS A 159 16.70 3.68 33.20
N GLU A 160 16.80 4.91 32.72
CA GLU A 160 17.50 6.01 33.45
C GLU A 160 16.67 6.50 34.62
N SER A 161 15.34 6.39 34.55
CA SER A 161 14.40 6.83 35.57
C SER A 161 14.25 5.85 36.73
N GLN A 162 14.83 4.65 36.68
CA GLN A 162 14.69 3.62 37.72
C GLN A 162 15.12 4.11 39.11
N CYS A 163 16.10 5.01 39.19
CA CYS A 163 16.54 5.61 40.47
C CYS A 163 15.64 6.76 40.97
N LEU A 164 14.73 7.27 40.13
CA LEU A 164 13.92 8.45 40.43
C LEU A 164 12.50 8.11 40.86
N PHE A 165 11.97 6.96 40.42
CA PHE A 165 10.60 6.55 40.69
C PHE A 165 10.52 5.39 41.71
N PRO A 166 9.51 5.42 42.60
CA PRO A 166 9.18 4.27 43.45
C PRO A 166 8.83 3.03 42.61
N PRO A 167 9.04 1.81 43.13
CA PRO A 167 8.77 0.55 42.42
C PRO A 167 7.35 0.45 41.85
N GLU A 168 6.35 0.96 42.55
CA GLU A 168 4.95 0.95 42.15
C GLU A 168 4.72 1.80 40.89
N MET A 169 5.40 2.94 40.75
CA MET A 169 5.34 3.79 39.58
C MET A 169 6.09 3.16 38.41
N LEU A 170 7.26 2.54 38.67
CA LEU A 170 8.02 1.82 37.64
C LEU A 170 7.18 0.70 37.07
N LYS A 171 6.46 -0.05 37.90
CA LYS A 171 5.64 -1.16 37.47
C LYS A 171 4.53 -0.74 36.48
N ILE A 172 3.92 0.42 36.66
CA ILE A 172 2.91 0.93 35.70
C ILE A 172 3.55 1.36 34.37
N LEU A 173 4.77 1.89 34.40
CA LEU A 173 5.50 2.25 33.18
C LEU A 173 5.93 1.00 32.39
N GLU A 174 6.43 -0.03 33.10
CA GLU A 174 6.75 -1.34 32.51
C GLU A 174 5.52 -2.00 31.88
N LEU A 175 4.37 -1.97 32.55
CA LEU A 175 3.10 -2.50 32.02
C LEU A 175 2.68 -1.76 30.73
N LYS A 176 2.89 -0.44 30.66
CA LYS A 176 2.64 0.32 29.44
C LYS A 176 3.57 -0.07 28.29
N GLU A 177 4.85 -0.27 28.55
CA GLU A 177 5.81 -0.76 27.55
C GLU A 177 5.44 -2.16 27.05
N GLU A 178 5.04 -3.06 27.95
CA GLU A 178 4.57 -4.41 27.59
C GLU A 178 3.32 -4.33 26.70
N TYR A 179 2.33 -3.54 27.07
CA TYR A 179 1.14 -3.28 26.26
C TYR A 179 1.47 -2.77 24.85
N ASN A 180 2.43 -1.84 24.73
CA ASN A 180 2.86 -1.34 23.43
C ASN A 180 3.52 -2.44 22.58
N ARG A 181 4.40 -3.26 23.17
CA ARG A 181 5.08 -4.37 22.48
C ARG A 181 4.10 -5.43 21.99
N ASP A 182 3.12 -5.80 22.81
CA ASP A 182 2.09 -6.78 22.44
C ASP A 182 1.22 -6.27 21.29
N LYS A 183 0.89 -4.98 21.31
CA LYS A 183 0.13 -4.34 20.23
C LYS A 183 0.92 -4.27 18.91
N GLU A 184 2.23 -4.00 18.97
CA GLU A 184 3.09 -4.01 17.79
C GLU A 184 3.22 -5.42 17.21
N ARG A 185 3.44 -6.44 18.04
CA ARG A 185 3.48 -7.86 17.63
C ARG A 185 2.17 -8.27 16.96
N ALA A 186 1.02 -8.01 17.59
CA ALA A 186 -0.28 -8.34 17.02
C ALA A 186 -0.51 -7.67 15.65
N LYS A 187 -0.01 -6.43 15.47
CA LYS A 187 -0.06 -5.73 14.19
C LYS A 187 0.86 -6.35 13.15
N GLU A 188 2.06 -6.76 13.54
CA GLU A 188 3.01 -7.44 12.65
C GLU A 188 2.48 -8.81 12.21
N ASP A 189 1.91 -9.58 13.12
CA ASP A 189 1.30 -10.88 12.84
C ASP A 189 0.11 -10.74 11.87
N PHE A 190 -0.77 -9.76 12.09
CA PHE A 190 -1.87 -9.45 11.17
C PHE A 190 -1.40 -9.05 9.78
N ILE A 191 -0.33 -8.22 9.69
CA ILE A 191 0.25 -7.83 8.40
C ILE A 191 0.85 -9.06 7.69
N LYS A 192 1.52 -9.92 8.44
CA LYS A 192 2.15 -11.14 7.90
C LYS A 192 1.10 -12.09 7.34
N GLU A 193 0.03 -12.34 8.08
CA GLU A 193 -1.09 -13.18 7.65
C GLU A 193 -1.75 -12.62 6.38
N ALA A 194 -2.08 -11.32 6.34
CA ALA A 194 -2.62 -10.67 5.14
C ALA A 194 -1.67 -10.74 3.93
N TRP A 195 -0.36 -10.75 4.14
CA TRP A 195 0.61 -10.93 3.07
C TRP A 195 0.67 -12.37 2.56
N GLU A 196 0.53 -13.35 3.44
CA GLU A 196 0.49 -14.77 3.07
C GLU A 196 -0.76 -15.08 2.25
N GLU A 197 -1.94 -14.64 2.70
CA GLU A 197 -3.20 -14.76 1.95
C GLU A 197 -3.10 -14.14 0.56
N ALA A 198 -2.57 -12.91 0.46
CA ALA A 198 -2.41 -12.22 -0.82
C ALA A 198 -1.40 -12.92 -1.76
N ARG A 199 -0.35 -13.57 -1.23
CA ARG A 199 0.58 -14.38 -2.03
C ARG A 199 -0.11 -15.61 -2.60
N GLU A 200 -0.89 -16.32 -1.78
CA GLU A 200 -1.64 -17.48 -2.24
C GLU A 200 -2.67 -17.10 -3.31
N GLU A 201 -3.42 -16.01 -3.10
CA GLU A 201 -4.38 -15.51 -4.08
C GLU A 201 -3.69 -15.12 -5.39
N ALA A 202 -2.56 -14.40 -5.34
CA ALA A 202 -1.76 -14.03 -6.50
C ALA A 202 -1.26 -15.24 -7.28
N ASN A 203 -0.83 -16.29 -6.60
CA ASN A 203 -0.38 -17.53 -7.24
C ASN A 203 -1.56 -18.26 -7.91
N LYS A 204 -2.67 -18.46 -7.17
CA LYS A 204 -3.89 -19.10 -7.70
C LYS A 204 -4.46 -18.36 -8.92
N SER A 205 -4.57 -17.02 -8.84
CA SER A 205 -5.07 -16.21 -9.97
C SER A 205 -4.12 -16.22 -11.16
N SER A 206 -2.80 -16.30 -10.92
CA SER A 206 -1.80 -16.41 -11.99
C SER A 206 -1.95 -17.72 -12.75
N PHE A 207 -2.14 -18.86 -12.09
CA PHE A 207 -2.40 -20.13 -12.76
C PHE A 207 -3.70 -20.09 -13.57
N ARG A 208 -4.80 -19.59 -13.02
CA ARG A 208 -6.05 -19.45 -13.76
C ARG A 208 -5.91 -18.56 -15.00
N SER A 209 -5.18 -17.46 -14.88
CA SER A 209 -4.90 -16.59 -16.03
C SER A 209 -4.06 -17.29 -17.08
N LEU A 210 -3.09 -18.11 -16.68
CA LEU A 210 -2.27 -18.89 -17.62
C LEU A 210 -3.11 -19.92 -18.36
N ASP A 211 -3.95 -20.66 -17.64
CA ASP A 211 -4.89 -21.63 -18.22
C ASP A 211 -5.84 -20.95 -19.20
N TRP A 212 -6.39 -19.80 -18.85
CA TRP A 212 -7.26 -19.02 -19.73
C TRP A 212 -6.53 -18.54 -21.00
N ILE A 213 -5.27 -18.08 -20.89
CA ILE A 213 -4.45 -17.70 -22.05
C ILE A 213 -4.18 -18.90 -22.95
N ASN A 214 -3.85 -20.06 -22.38
CA ASN A 214 -3.58 -21.28 -23.14
C ASN A 214 -4.84 -21.77 -23.86
N ASP A 215 -5.98 -21.82 -23.19
CA ASP A 215 -7.27 -22.18 -23.79
C ASP A 215 -7.64 -21.24 -24.95
N PHE A 216 -7.41 -19.91 -24.75
CA PHE A 216 -7.57 -18.95 -25.83
C PHE A 216 -6.66 -19.26 -27.03
N LEU A 217 -5.36 -19.50 -26.82
CA LEU A 217 -4.41 -19.74 -27.87
C LEU A 217 -4.76 -21.03 -28.69
N GLU A 218 -5.34 -22.03 -28.04
CA GLU A 218 -5.85 -23.23 -28.69
C GLU A 218 -7.12 -22.97 -29.51
N ASN A 219 -7.95 -22.01 -29.11
CA ASN A 219 -9.24 -21.71 -29.71
C ASN A 219 -9.30 -20.39 -30.50
N CYS A 220 -8.17 -19.68 -30.68
CA CYS A 220 -8.11 -18.31 -31.27
C CYS A 220 -8.55 -18.25 -32.75
N TRP A 221 -8.75 -19.37 -33.39
CA TRP A 221 -9.36 -19.47 -34.72
C TRP A 221 -10.87 -19.18 -34.73
N LYS A 222 -11.55 -19.22 -33.58
CA LYS A 222 -12.97 -18.88 -33.42
C LYS A 222 -13.14 -17.36 -33.28
N LEU A 223 -14.00 -16.76 -34.10
CA LEU A 223 -14.25 -15.29 -34.08
C LEU A 223 -14.73 -14.77 -32.71
N ILE A 224 -15.47 -15.57 -31.97
CA ILE A 224 -15.95 -15.18 -30.63
C ILE A 224 -14.78 -15.04 -29.66
N GLU A 225 -13.82 -15.96 -29.70
CA GLU A 225 -12.64 -15.92 -28.85
C GLU A 225 -11.73 -14.73 -29.19
N GLN A 226 -11.59 -14.41 -30.49
CA GLN A 226 -10.85 -13.23 -30.92
C GLN A 226 -11.46 -11.94 -30.37
N ARG A 227 -12.79 -11.84 -30.34
CA ARG A 227 -13.48 -10.70 -29.73
C ARG A 227 -13.23 -10.63 -28.24
N ASN A 228 -13.40 -11.75 -27.52
CA ASN A 228 -13.13 -11.84 -26.08
C ASN A 228 -11.71 -11.40 -25.74
N TRP A 229 -10.74 -11.82 -26.56
CA TRP A 229 -9.33 -11.45 -26.42
C TRP A 229 -9.09 -9.94 -26.57
N ILE A 230 -9.65 -9.34 -27.61
CA ILE A 230 -9.52 -7.90 -27.85
C ILE A 230 -10.17 -7.11 -26.72
N GLU A 231 -11.38 -7.51 -26.30
CA GLU A 231 -12.09 -6.86 -25.20
C GLU A 231 -11.33 -6.97 -23.87
N MET A 232 -10.74 -8.13 -23.57
CA MET A 232 -9.92 -8.33 -22.37
C MET A 232 -8.66 -7.45 -22.40
N ARG A 233 -7.96 -7.34 -23.54
CA ARG A 233 -6.78 -6.47 -23.70
C ARG A 233 -7.12 -5.00 -23.51
N GLU A 234 -8.24 -4.53 -24.06
CA GLU A 234 -8.75 -3.19 -23.79
C GLU A 234 -9.13 -2.99 -22.32
N TRP A 235 -9.69 -4.03 -21.70
CA TRP A 235 -10.08 -3.99 -20.28
C TRP A 235 -8.88 -3.79 -19.38
N VAL A 236 -7.81 -4.56 -19.50
CA VAL A 236 -6.64 -4.41 -18.65
C VAL A 236 -5.94 -3.06 -18.81
N LEU A 237 -6.01 -2.44 -20.01
CA LEU A 237 -5.51 -1.08 -20.25
C LEU A 237 -6.34 -0.01 -19.52
N LYS A 238 -7.64 -0.24 -19.34
CA LYS A 238 -8.53 0.66 -18.61
C LYS A 238 -8.44 0.47 -17.11
N TYR A 239 -8.19 -0.76 -16.64
CA TYR A 239 -8.31 -1.15 -15.24
C TYR A 239 -7.15 -2.02 -14.75
N PRO A 240 -5.90 -1.53 -14.69
CA PRO A 240 -4.78 -2.30 -14.10
C PRO A 240 -4.92 -2.45 -12.58
N THR A 241 -5.76 -1.61 -11.95
CA THR A 241 -6.15 -1.68 -10.54
C THR A 241 -7.66 -1.43 -10.41
N LEU A 242 -8.33 -2.08 -9.44
CA LEU A 242 -9.79 -2.06 -9.29
C LEU A 242 -10.24 -1.84 -7.84
N TYR A 243 -11.49 -1.36 -7.68
CA TYR A 243 -12.26 -1.44 -6.45
C TYR A 243 -12.88 -2.83 -6.29
N ASP A 244 -13.13 -3.27 -5.04
CA ASP A 244 -13.79 -4.55 -4.75
C ASP A 244 -15.22 -4.62 -5.31
N GLU A 245 -15.93 -3.48 -5.35
CA GLU A 245 -17.30 -3.34 -5.82
C GLU A 245 -17.42 -3.08 -7.34
N ALA A 246 -16.30 -3.18 -8.09
CA ALA A 246 -16.36 -3.00 -9.54
C ALA A 246 -17.28 -4.08 -10.13
N LYS A 247 -18.32 -3.64 -10.86
CA LYS A 247 -19.20 -4.55 -11.63
C LYS A 247 -18.43 -5.10 -12.83
N LEU A 248 -17.66 -6.13 -12.56
CA LEU A 248 -17.00 -6.93 -13.59
C LEU A 248 -17.88 -8.13 -13.92
N PRO A 249 -17.75 -8.69 -15.12
CA PRO A 249 -18.20 -10.04 -15.36
C PRO A 249 -17.58 -10.97 -14.30
N ASP A 250 -18.41 -11.74 -13.60
CA ASP A 250 -18.04 -12.52 -12.40
C ASP A 250 -16.80 -13.43 -12.59
N ASN A 251 -16.56 -13.88 -13.83
CA ASN A 251 -15.42 -14.73 -14.20
C ASN A 251 -14.08 -13.98 -14.36
N ILE A 252 -14.08 -12.68 -14.65
CA ILE A 252 -12.85 -11.89 -14.91
C ILE A 252 -12.14 -11.48 -13.62
N LEU A 253 -12.90 -11.16 -12.55
CA LEU A 253 -12.32 -10.62 -11.31
C LEU A 253 -11.35 -11.58 -10.62
N ASN A 254 -11.76 -12.84 -10.47
CA ASN A 254 -11.01 -13.83 -9.71
C ASN A 254 -9.86 -14.48 -10.51
N GLU A 255 -9.86 -14.32 -11.83
CA GLU A 255 -8.85 -14.89 -12.70
C GLU A 255 -7.71 -13.94 -13.00
N PHE A 256 -8.00 -12.62 -13.13
CA PHE A 256 -7.02 -11.63 -13.58
C PHE A 256 -6.44 -10.78 -12.48
N TYR A 257 -7.10 -10.71 -11.32
CA TYR A 257 -6.76 -9.84 -10.22
C TYR A 257 -6.62 -10.62 -8.92
N PHE A 258 -5.90 -10.01 -7.98
CA PHE A 258 -5.86 -10.46 -6.60
C PHE A 258 -5.91 -9.27 -5.65
N HIS A 259 -6.25 -9.53 -4.38
CA HIS A 259 -6.24 -8.52 -3.32
C HIS A 259 -4.83 -8.15 -2.93
N ILE A 260 -4.52 -6.84 -2.93
CA ILE A 260 -3.23 -6.34 -2.50
C ILE A 260 -3.33 -5.71 -1.10
N PRO A 261 -2.55 -6.18 -0.12
CA PRO A 261 -2.61 -5.65 1.23
C PRO A 261 -2.21 -4.17 1.26
N GLY A 262 -3.02 -3.35 1.97
CA GLY A 262 -2.75 -1.94 2.17
C GLY A 262 -2.97 -1.05 0.94
N ARG A 263 -3.76 -1.47 -0.05
CA ARG A 263 -4.13 -0.68 -1.24
C ARG A 263 -2.90 -0.06 -1.94
N LYS A 264 -1.97 -0.88 -2.34
CA LYS A 264 -0.76 -0.47 -3.06
C LYS A 264 -1.04 -0.34 -4.54
N LYS A 265 -0.14 0.31 -5.30
CA LYS A 265 -0.18 0.39 -6.77
C LYS A 265 0.97 -0.36 -7.43
N LYS A 266 1.73 -1.13 -6.65
CA LYS A 266 2.85 -1.95 -7.11
C LYS A 266 3.13 -3.10 -6.16
N TYR A 267 3.75 -4.14 -6.70
CA TYR A 267 4.34 -5.26 -5.96
C TYR A 267 5.53 -5.83 -6.77
N TYR A 268 6.26 -6.76 -6.18
CA TYR A 268 7.35 -7.47 -6.84
C TYR A 268 6.99 -8.93 -6.99
N PHE A 269 7.46 -9.56 -8.06
CA PHE A 269 7.20 -10.97 -8.30
C PHE A 269 8.39 -11.66 -8.98
N LYS A 270 8.48 -12.99 -8.77
CA LYS A 270 9.42 -13.88 -9.42
C LYS A 270 8.65 -15.05 -10.03
N ALA A 271 8.70 -15.19 -11.35
CA ALA A 271 8.08 -16.29 -12.05
C ALA A 271 9.06 -17.46 -12.16
N TYR A 272 8.56 -18.67 -11.97
CA TYR A 272 9.32 -19.89 -12.13
C TYR A 272 8.89 -20.59 -13.40
N ASN A 273 9.87 -21.05 -14.22
CA ASN A 273 9.62 -21.73 -15.49
C ASN A 273 8.53 -21.02 -16.34
N ASP A 274 8.68 -19.72 -16.53
CA ASP A 274 7.72 -18.86 -17.24
C ASP A 274 6.26 -19.02 -16.75
N PHE A 275 6.09 -18.99 -15.43
CA PHE A 275 4.84 -19.19 -14.65
C PHE A 275 4.31 -20.62 -14.58
N GLN A 276 4.86 -21.60 -15.30
CA GLN A 276 4.38 -22.99 -15.25
C GLN A 276 4.56 -23.62 -13.86
N ASP A 277 5.63 -23.27 -13.16
CA ASP A 277 5.93 -23.77 -11.80
C ASP A 277 5.49 -22.77 -10.70
N GLY A 278 4.68 -21.76 -11.07
CA GLY A 278 4.11 -20.78 -10.16
C GLY A 278 4.83 -19.45 -10.11
N VAL A 279 4.40 -18.62 -9.16
CA VAL A 279 4.91 -17.27 -8.95
C VAL A 279 5.06 -16.97 -7.47
N GLU A 280 6.17 -16.33 -7.12
CA GLU A 280 6.39 -15.77 -5.79
C GLU A 280 6.11 -14.26 -5.83
N VAL A 281 5.32 -13.75 -4.88
CA VAL A 281 4.97 -12.32 -4.79
C VAL A 281 5.50 -11.73 -3.50
N SER A 282 6.05 -10.52 -3.56
CA SER A 282 6.53 -9.74 -2.42
C SER A 282 5.95 -8.33 -2.43
N PHE A 283 5.48 -7.89 -1.27
CA PHE A 283 5.02 -6.52 -1.04
C PHE A 283 6.11 -5.63 -0.42
N ALA A 284 7.24 -6.23 -0.05
CA ALA A 284 8.47 -5.53 0.30
C ALA A 284 9.28 -5.19 -0.96
N ASP A 285 10.11 -4.17 -0.89
CA ASP A 285 10.95 -3.75 -2.00
C ASP A 285 11.99 -4.84 -2.36
N LYS A 286 11.98 -5.25 -3.63
CA LYS A 286 12.87 -6.24 -4.23
C LYS A 286 13.57 -5.70 -5.48
N SER A 287 13.62 -4.38 -5.65
CA SER A 287 14.17 -3.73 -6.86
C SER A 287 15.62 -4.12 -7.17
N ASN A 288 16.41 -4.46 -6.15
CA ASN A 288 17.81 -4.85 -6.30
C ASN A 288 18.03 -6.38 -6.23
N CYS A 289 16.96 -7.18 -6.19
CA CYS A 289 17.05 -8.63 -6.10
C CYS A 289 17.04 -9.27 -7.49
N ARG A 290 18.08 -10.05 -7.80
CA ARG A 290 18.17 -10.76 -9.09
C ARG A 290 16.98 -11.70 -9.31
N GLY A 291 16.39 -11.63 -10.50
CA GLY A 291 15.27 -12.48 -10.91
C GLY A 291 13.90 -11.99 -10.43
N TRP A 292 13.81 -10.88 -9.70
CA TRP A 292 12.55 -10.25 -9.35
C TRP A 292 12.16 -9.19 -10.38
N SER A 293 10.90 -9.18 -10.75
CA SER A 293 10.26 -8.17 -11.60
C SER A 293 9.34 -7.29 -10.77
N GLU A 294 9.17 -6.04 -11.18
CA GLU A 294 8.22 -5.11 -10.55
C GLU A 294 6.94 -5.03 -11.38
N MET A 295 5.79 -5.17 -10.74
CA MET A 295 4.51 -4.76 -11.30
C MET A 295 4.26 -3.31 -10.91
N SER A 296 4.37 -2.39 -11.86
CA SER A 296 4.08 -0.96 -11.67
C SER A 296 3.90 -0.25 -13.02
N GLU A 297 3.39 0.98 -12.96
CA GLU A 297 3.31 1.85 -14.14
C GLU A 297 4.70 2.16 -14.74
N LYS A 298 5.75 2.22 -13.91
CA LYS A 298 7.13 2.47 -14.34
C LYS A 298 7.70 1.24 -15.04
N ALA A 299 7.51 0.05 -14.50
CA ALA A 299 7.95 -1.20 -15.11
C ALA A 299 7.20 -1.51 -16.41
N ALA A 300 5.96 -1.03 -16.55
CA ALA A 300 5.22 -1.05 -17.80
C ALA A 300 5.64 0.05 -18.80
N LYS A 301 6.57 0.93 -18.41
CA LYS A 301 7.01 2.09 -19.20
C LYS A 301 5.91 3.12 -19.50
N LEU A 302 4.73 3.02 -18.87
CA LEU A 302 3.59 3.92 -19.08
C LEU A 302 3.95 5.42 -18.94
N PRO A 303 4.68 5.87 -17.88
CA PRO A 303 5.04 7.29 -17.75
C PRO A 303 5.93 7.82 -18.89
N TYR A 304 6.75 6.97 -19.51
CA TYR A 304 7.60 7.35 -20.63
C TYR A 304 6.80 7.42 -21.94
N ILE A 305 5.94 6.43 -22.17
CA ILE A 305 5.04 6.37 -23.32
C ILE A 305 4.14 7.60 -23.38
N LEU A 306 3.58 8.03 -22.24
CA LEU A 306 2.69 9.18 -22.14
C LEU A 306 3.37 10.54 -22.40
N LYS A 307 4.71 10.60 -22.44
CA LYS A 307 5.43 11.83 -22.81
C LYS A 307 5.46 12.08 -24.32
N TYR A 308 5.24 11.05 -25.13
CA TYR A 308 5.13 11.24 -26.58
C TYR A 308 3.96 12.15 -26.92
N LYS A 309 4.18 13.05 -27.88
CA LYS A 309 3.21 14.11 -28.27
C LYS A 309 1.84 13.52 -28.63
N GLY A 310 0.79 13.97 -27.94
CA GLY A 310 -0.59 13.54 -28.17
C GLY A 310 -0.99 12.20 -27.55
N MET A 311 -0.05 11.41 -27.01
CA MET A 311 -0.33 10.09 -26.44
C MET A 311 -1.25 10.15 -25.23
N LYS A 312 -1.02 11.11 -24.33
CA LYS A 312 -1.83 11.26 -23.10
C LYS A 312 -3.30 11.61 -23.43
N GLU A 313 -3.53 12.45 -24.42
CA GLU A 313 -4.86 12.81 -24.92
C GLU A 313 -5.54 11.63 -25.60
N TYR A 314 -4.79 10.87 -26.40
CA TYR A 314 -5.26 9.65 -27.03
C TYR A 314 -5.70 8.60 -25.99
N PHE A 315 -4.90 8.38 -24.93
CA PHE A 315 -5.23 7.47 -23.83
C PHE A 315 -6.52 7.89 -23.13
N LYS A 316 -6.65 9.18 -22.78
CA LYS A 316 -7.87 9.73 -22.17
C LYS A 316 -9.10 9.53 -23.08
N LYS A 317 -8.97 9.77 -24.39
CA LYS A 317 -10.06 9.57 -25.36
C LYS A 317 -10.51 8.12 -25.44
N LYS A 318 -9.58 7.16 -25.31
CA LYS A 318 -9.85 5.72 -25.31
C LYS A 318 -10.32 5.19 -23.94
N GLY A 319 -10.26 6.01 -22.89
CA GLY A 319 -10.56 5.60 -21.51
C GLY A 319 -9.46 4.76 -20.86
N TYR A 320 -8.26 4.73 -21.43
CA TYR A 320 -7.10 4.03 -20.86
C TYR A 320 -6.51 4.81 -19.69
N VAL A 321 -5.98 4.12 -18.68
CA VAL A 321 -5.37 4.80 -17.53
C VAL A 321 -4.09 5.53 -17.91
N THR A 322 -3.89 6.69 -17.28
CA THR A 322 -2.64 7.46 -17.39
C THR A 322 -1.76 7.33 -16.14
N SER A 323 -2.25 6.64 -15.11
CA SER A 323 -1.51 6.28 -13.90
C SER A 323 -2.26 5.19 -13.11
N PHE A 324 -1.52 4.37 -12.37
CA PHE A 324 -2.12 3.37 -11.48
C PHE A 324 -2.63 4.02 -10.19
N LYS A 325 -3.78 3.56 -9.71
CA LYS A 325 -4.38 4.01 -8.46
C LYS A 325 -4.06 3.03 -7.33
N MET A 326 -4.04 3.53 -6.09
CA MET A 326 -3.96 2.68 -4.90
C MET A 326 -5.33 2.09 -4.59
N LEU A 327 -5.62 0.94 -5.17
CA LEU A 327 -6.90 0.24 -5.04
C LEU A 327 -6.69 -1.15 -4.43
N PRO A 328 -7.75 -1.77 -3.88
CA PRO A 328 -7.62 -3.06 -3.19
C PRO A 328 -7.25 -4.23 -4.10
N ARG A 329 -7.62 -4.18 -5.38
CA ARG A 329 -7.29 -5.23 -6.37
C ARG A 329 -6.33 -4.72 -7.43
N ILE A 330 -5.43 -5.59 -7.87
CA ILE A 330 -4.40 -5.31 -8.86
C ILE A 330 -4.23 -6.51 -9.79
N LEU A 331 -3.82 -6.28 -11.05
CA LEU A 331 -3.53 -7.37 -11.98
C LEU A 331 -2.49 -8.34 -11.38
N ASN A 332 -2.73 -9.64 -11.56
CA ASN A 332 -1.77 -10.66 -11.17
C ASN A 332 -0.53 -10.64 -12.09
N PRO A 333 0.57 -11.31 -11.71
CA PRO A 333 1.83 -11.30 -12.47
C PRO A 333 1.71 -11.75 -13.92
N VAL A 334 0.90 -12.76 -14.22
CA VAL A 334 0.68 -13.28 -15.58
C VAL A 334 -0.01 -12.23 -16.44
N MET A 335 -1.13 -11.67 -15.96
CA MET A 335 -1.88 -10.65 -16.70
C MET A 335 -1.08 -9.38 -16.90
N PHE A 336 -0.29 -8.97 -15.91
CA PHE A 336 0.57 -7.81 -16.07
C PHE A 336 1.67 -8.02 -17.10
N ARG A 337 2.42 -9.13 -16.99
CA ARG A 337 3.59 -9.38 -17.83
C ARG A 337 3.21 -9.77 -19.26
N ASN A 338 2.26 -10.71 -19.41
CA ASN A 338 1.96 -11.31 -20.71
C ASN A 338 0.90 -10.52 -21.49
N ILE A 339 -0.02 -9.83 -20.81
CA ILE A 339 -1.15 -9.16 -21.46
C ILE A 339 -1.02 -7.64 -21.41
N TYR A 340 -0.96 -7.05 -20.20
CA TYR A 340 -0.96 -5.59 -20.04
C TYR A 340 0.21 -4.91 -20.75
N LYS A 341 1.44 -5.41 -20.54
CA LYS A 341 2.64 -4.84 -21.17
C LYS A 341 2.61 -4.98 -22.69
N GLY A 342 2.13 -6.11 -23.21
CA GLY A 342 1.95 -6.33 -24.63
C GLY A 342 0.92 -5.36 -25.22
N ALA A 343 -0.30 -5.36 -24.71
CA ALA A 343 -1.37 -4.47 -25.15
C ALA A 343 -0.99 -2.97 -25.11
N LEU A 344 -0.27 -2.57 -24.04
CA LEU A 344 0.27 -1.21 -23.93
C LEU A 344 1.27 -0.88 -25.03
N GLY A 345 2.18 -1.83 -25.34
CA GLY A 345 3.15 -1.68 -26.40
C GLY A 345 2.50 -1.53 -27.77
N GLU A 346 1.52 -2.37 -28.09
CA GLU A 346 0.81 -2.33 -29.35
C GLU A 346 0.01 -1.04 -29.56
N VAL A 347 -0.75 -0.63 -28.56
CA VAL A 347 -1.54 0.61 -28.63
C VAL A 347 -0.61 1.84 -28.79
N ALA A 348 0.50 1.88 -28.05
CA ALA A 348 1.48 2.95 -28.14
C ALA A 348 2.21 2.93 -29.50
N GLY A 349 2.71 1.78 -29.92
CA GLY A 349 3.43 1.60 -31.17
C GLY A 349 2.58 1.95 -32.38
N ARG A 350 1.33 1.48 -32.42
CA ARG A 350 0.35 1.83 -33.44
C ARG A 350 0.16 3.33 -33.53
N PHE A 351 -0.13 3.98 -32.41
CA PHE A 351 -0.37 5.43 -32.38
C PHE A 351 0.87 6.22 -32.87
N ILE A 352 2.08 5.84 -32.45
CA ILE A 352 3.32 6.49 -32.87
C ILE A 352 3.52 6.35 -34.38
N ILE A 353 3.45 5.12 -34.92
CA ILE A 353 3.71 4.87 -36.33
C ILE A 353 2.65 5.52 -37.22
N GLU A 354 1.37 5.38 -36.88
CA GLU A 354 0.27 6.02 -37.64
C GLU A 354 0.41 7.55 -37.67
N ASN A 355 0.82 8.16 -36.54
CA ASN A 355 1.00 9.61 -36.45
C ASN A 355 2.23 10.12 -37.23
N GLU A 356 3.36 9.41 -37.17
CA GLU A 356 4.61 9.81 -37.82
C GLU A 356 4.60 9.55 -39.34
N LEU A 357 3.96 8.47 -39.79
CA LEU A 357 3.90 8.12 -41.22
C LEU A 357 2.64 8.65 -41.93
N GLY A 358 1.63 9.12 -41.19
CA GLY A 358 0.36 9.54 -41.75
C GLY A 358 -0.45 8.43 -42.41
N ILE A 359 -0.24 7.18 -42.00
CA ILE A 359 -0.91 5.97 -42.51
C ILE A 359 -1.73 5.30 -41.42
N LYS A 360 -2.52 4.29 -41.78
CA LYS A 360 -3.14 3.36 -40.84
C LYS A 360 -2.50 2.00 -40.96
N LEU A 361 -2.11 1.41 -39.81
CA LEU A 361 -1.71 0.01 -39.75
C LEU A 361 -2.94 -0.87 -39.94
N ILE A 362 -2.75 -1.99 -40.65
CA ILE A 362 -3.83 -2.89 -40.99
C ILE A 362 -3.94 -3.97 -39.92
N ASP A 363 -5.14 -4.11 -39.34
CA ASP A 363 -5.44 -5.16 -38.37
C ASP A 363 -5.44 -6.53 -39.06
N ILE A 364 -4.93 -7.57 -38.36
CA ILE A 364 -4.91 -8.93 -38.83
C ILE A 364 -6.20 -9.60 -38.37
N THR A 365 -7.16 -9.75 -39.28
CA THR A 365 -8.49 -10.29 -38.98
C THR A 365 -8.70 -11.71 -39.43
N GLU A 366 -7.77 -12.25 -40.23
CA GLU A 366 -7.81 -13.63 -40.71
C GLU A 366 -7.57 -14.60 -39.55
N PRO A 367 -8.51 -15.53 -39.24
CA PRO A 367 -8.43 -16.41 -38.09
C PRO A 367 -7.12 -17.21 -37.95
N GLU A 368 -6.61 -17.71 -39.04
CA GLU A 368 -5.37 -18.49 -39.07
C GLU A 368 -4.10 -17.65 -38.83
N LYS A 369 -4.19 -16.33 -39.04
CA LYS A 369 -3.07 -15.38 -38.85
C LYS A 369 -3.17 -14.60 -37.57
N PHE A 370 -4.31 -14.68 -36.87
CA PHE A 370 -4.57 -13.92 -35.62
C PHE A 370 -3.52 -14.25 -34.56
N GLU A 371 -3.05 -13.24 -33.82
CA GLU A 371 -2.01 -13.35 -32.78
C GLU A 371 -0.65 -13.92 -33.23
N LYS A 372 -0.40 -14.01 -34.56
CA LYS A 372 0.96 -14.32 -35.03
C LYS A 372 1.85 -13.09 -34.99
N PHE A 373 1.32 -11.95 -35.42
CA PHE A 373 1.91 -10.60 -35.33
C PHE A 373 0.81 -9.59 -34.98
N ASP A 374 1.17 -8.39 -34.52
CA ASP A 374 0.21 -7.41 -34.07
C ASP A 374 -0.51 -6.69 -35.22
N PHE A 375 0.25 -6.26 -36.24
CA PHE A 375 -0.27 -5.53 -37.41
C PHE A 375 0.47 -5.90 -38.67
N ARG A 376 -0.10 -5.49 -39.79
CA ARG A 376 0.61 -5.49 -41.06
C ARG A 376 0.67 -4.06 -41.66
N LEU A 377 1.79 -3.77 -42.31
CA LEU A 377 1.99 -2.52 -43.04
C LEU A 377 1.45 -2.64 -44.45
N ASN A 378 1.65 -3.82 -45.05
CA ASN A 378 1.12 -4.27 -46.34
C ASN A 378 1.01 -5.81 -46.34
N ASN A 379 0.77 -6.43 -47.49
CA ASN A 379 0.56 -7.88 -47.59
C ASN A 379 1.81 -8.74 -47.28
N GLU A 380 3.01 -8.16 -47.30
CA GLU A 380 4.28 -8.85 -47.16
C GLU A 380 5.06 -8.41 -45.89
N VAL A 381 4.70 -7.28 -45.29
CA VAL A 381 5.42 -6.65 -44.18
C VAL A 381 4.54 -6.60 -42.92
N TYR A 382 4.99 -7.27 -41.88
CA TYR A 382 4.33 -7.39 -40.60
C TYR A 382 5.08 -6.63 -39.48
N ILE A 383 4.37 -6.27 -38.44
CA ILE A 383 4.90 -5.56 -37.26
C ILE A 383 4.51 -6.33 -36.03
N ASP A 384 5.47 -6.49 -35.11
CA ASP A 384 5.32 -7.11 -33.80
C ASP A 384 5.91 -6.15 -32.75
N PHE A 385 5.06 -5.53 -31.95
CA PHE A 385 5.48 -4.60 -30.92
C PHE A 385 5.92 -5.34 -29.66
N LYS A 386 6.96 -4.85 -29.04
CA LYS A 386 7.48 -5.37 -27.78
C LYS A 386 7.59 -4.26 -26.75
N ASN A 387 7.32 -4.62 -25.51
CA ASN A 387 7.54 -3.74 -24.36
C ASN A 387 8.43 -4.48 -23.34
N TRP A 388 9.60 -4.91 -23.84
CA TRP A 388 10.56 -5.68 -23.07
C TRP A 388 11.39 -4.82 -22.13
N ASP A 389 11.79 -5.42 -20.99
CA ASP A 389 12.85 -4.92 -20.13
C ASP A 389 14.17 -5.58 -20.51
N GLU A 390 15.29 -4.84 -20.44
CA GLU A 390 16.63 -5.37 -20.73
C GLU A 390 17.06 -6.52 -19.81
N SER A 391 16.45 -6.64 -18.63
CA SER A 391 16.70 -7.71 -17.68
C SER A 391 16.15 -9.09 -18.10
N MET A 392 15.31 -9.15 -19.15
CA MET A 392 14.85 -10.41 -19.68
C MET A 392 15.99 -11.08 -20.48
N GLN A 393 16.60 -12.11 -19.90
CA GLN A 393 17.43 -13.05 -20.64
C GLN A 393 16.51 -13.87 -21.55
N VAL A 394 16.23 -13.34 -22.75
CA VAL A 394 15.53 -14.06 -23.80
C VAL A 394 16.57 -14.92 -24.52
N ASP A 395 16.30 -16.22 -24.65
CA ASP A 395 17.05 -17.06 -25.57
C ASP A 395 16.76 -16.59 -27.01
N ARG A 396 17.64 -15.70 -27.49
CA ARG A 396 17.46 -15.00 -28.77
C ARG A 396 17.36 -15.95 -29.95
N GLU A 397 18.10 -17.07 -29.96
CA GLU A 397 18.05 -18.02 -31.07
C GLU A 397 16.69 -18.72 -31.11
N ASN A 398 16.16 -19.08 -29.97
CA ASN A 398 14.86 -19.73 -29.89
C ASN A 398 13.71 -18.77 -30.26
N GLU A 399 13.82 -17.49 -29.87
CA GLU A 399 12.86 -16.46 -30.29
C GLU A 399 12.89 -16.23 -31.81
N LEU A 400 14.05 -16.05 -32.42
CA LEU A 400 14.18 -15.90 -33.87
C LEU A 400 13.63 -17.13 -34.63
N LYS A 401 13.83 -18.32 -34.09
CA LYS A 401 13.23 -19.55 -34.65
C LYS A 401 11.71 -19.52 -34.64
N LYS A 402 11.11 -19.08 -33.53
CA LYS A 402 9.65 -18.91 -33.42
C LYS A 402 9.13 -17.84 -34.40
N ILE A 403 9.82 -16.72 -34.53
CA ILE A 403 9.45 -15.65 -35.49
C ILE A 403 9.49 -16.17 -36.93
N ARG A 404 10.54 -16.89 -37.32
CA ARG A 404 10.64 -17.52 -38.66
C ARG A 404 9.48 -18.47 -38.93
N GLN A 405 9.07 -19.23 -37.93
CA GLN A 405 7.92 -20.12 -38.06
C GLN A 405 6.63 -19.34 -38.29
N LYS A 406 6.39 -18.28 -37.50
CA LYS A 406 5.24 -17.37 -37.68
C LYS A 406 5.24 -16.71 -39.05
N MET A 407 6.40 -16.24 -39.56
CA MET A 407 6.54 -15.64 -40.89
C MET A 407 6.08 -16.58 -41.99
N ARG A 408 6.49 -17.84 -41.91
CA ARG A 408 6.06 -18.87 -42.88
C ARG A 408 4.55 -19.10 -42.86
N MET A 409 3.95 -19.10 -41.66
CA MET A 409 2.50 -19.32 -41.50
C MET A 409 1.66 -18.19 -42.12
N VAL A 410 2.13 -16.95 -42.05
CA VAL A 410 1.36 -15.78 -42.55
C VAL A 410 1.80 -15.36 -43.96
N GLY A 411 2.90 -15.92 -44.48
CA GLY A 411 3.46 -15.54 -45.79
C GLY A 411 4.24 -14.22 -45.75
N ALA A 412 4.78 -13.84 -44.60
CA ALA A 412 5.53 -12.60 -44.43
C ALA A 412 6.90 -12.68 -45.09
N LYS A 413 7.28 -11.65 -45.88
CA LYS A 413 8.66 -11.46 -46.37
C LYS A 413 9.53 -10.71 -45.40
N ARG A 414 8.92 -9.75 -44.66
CA ARG A 414 9.61 -8.94 -43.63
C ARG A 414 8.79 -8.83 -42.36
N VAL A 415 9.48 -8.82 -41.23
CA VAL A 415 8.87 -8.59 -39.91
C VAL A 415 9.70 -7.59 -39.14
N TYR A 416 9.06 -6.55 -38.66
CA TYR A 416 9.61 -5.54 -37.77
C TYR A 416 9.28 -5.88 -36.32
N ILE A 417 10.29 -6.26 -35.56
CA ILE A 417 10.17 -6.44 -34.08
C ILE A 417 10.55 -5.12 -33.43
N ILE A 418 9.58 -4.43 -32.86
CA ILE A 418 9.73 -3.03 -32.47
C ILE A 418 9.52 -2.89 -30.97
N ASN A 419 10.56 -2.55 -30.21
CA ASN A 419 10.38 -2.08 -28.83
C ASN A 419 9.91 -0.63 -28.83
N ILE A 420 9.15 -0.20 -27.80
CA ILE A 420 8.55 1.12 -27.78
C ILE A 420 9.52 2.17 -27.23
N VAL A 421 10.08 1.94 -26.04
CA VAL A 421 10.94 2.89 -25.34
C VAL A 421 12.36 2.35 -25.28
N VAL A 422 13.34 3.14 -25.73
CA VAL A 422 14.76 2.80 -25.62
C VAL A 422 15.20 2.91 -24.17
N GLU A 423 15.95 1.90 -23.71
CA GLU A 423 16.57 1.90 -22.37
C GLU A 423 17.87 2.75 -22.35
N ASP A 424 18.18 3.36 -21.19
CA ASP A 424 19.40 4.14 -21.02
C ASP A 424 20.64 3.25 -21.11
N GLY A 425 21.67 3.75 -21.78
CA GLY A 425 22.92 3.01 -21.96
C GLY A 425 22.93 1.98 -23.08
N THR A 426 21.80 1.71 -23.71
CA THR A 426 21.73 0.80 -24.86
C THR A 426 22.32 1.48 -26.09
N LYS A 427 23.29 0.81 -26.76
CA LYS A 427 23.74 1.23 -28.08
C LYS A 427 22.58 1.08 -29.06
N TYR A 428 22.10 2.19 -29.58
CA TYR A 428 21.00 2.17 -30.54
C TYR A 428 21.49 1.63 -31.88
N GLU A 429 21.07 0.40 -32.24
CA GLU A 429 21.42 -0.26 -33.48
C GLU A 429 20.24 -1.07 -34.00
N ILE A 430 19.77 -0.75 -35.21
CA ILE A 430 18.77 -1.55 -35.89
C ILE A 430 19.49 -2.78 -36.47
N LYS A 431 19.03 -3.96 -36.06
CA LYS A 431 19.58 -5.24 -36.55
C LYS A 431 18.69 -5.80 -37.63
N GLU A 432 19.29 -6.25 -38.71
CA GLU A 432 18.59 -6.87 -39.82
C GLU A 432 19.20 -8.23 -40.10
N SER A 433 18.36 -9.27 -40.11
CA SER A 433 18.77 -10.61 -40.45
C SER A 433 18.59 -10.86 -41.98
N THR A 434 19.32 -11.81 -42.50
CA THR A 434 19.16 -12.26 -43.89
C THR A 434 17.78 -12.81 -44.21
N ASP A 435 17.03 -13.21 -43.21
CA ASP A 435 15.68 -13.79 -43.30
C ASP A 435 14.56 -12.73 -43.28
N GLY A 436 14.91 -11.43 -43.32
CA GLY A 436 13.93 -10.36 -43.34
C GLY A 436 13.36 -9.97 -41.96
N ILE A 437 13.99 -10.41 -40.86
CA ILE A 437 13.63 -9.96 -39.50
C ILE A 437 14.43 -8.70 -39.19
N ILE A 438 13.72 -7.63 -38.79
CA ILE A 438 14.29 -6.33 -38.48
C ILE A 438 13.97 -5.97 -37.02
N GLU A 439 14.99 -5.92 -36.20
CA GLU A 439 14.84 -5.58 -34.76
C GLU A 439 15.12 -4.08 -34.53
N ILE A 440 14.15 -3.38 -33.99
CA ILE A 440 14.22 -1.95 -33.65
C ILE A 440 14.24 -1.81 -32.12
N PRO A 441 15.33 -1.27 -31.53
CA PRO A 441 15.46 -1.17 -30.06
C PRO A 441 14.44 -0.26 -29.39
N GLY A 442 13.84 0.67 -30.13
CA GLY A 442 12.77 1.53 -29.64
C GLY A 442 12.37 2.60 -30.64
N LEU A 443 11.15 3.10 -30.49
CA LEU A 443 10.61 4.20 -31.29
C LEU A 443 10.85 5.56 -30.64
N ILE A 444 10.82 5.62 -29.31
CA ILE A 444 10.95 6.84 -28.53
C ILE A 444 11.99 6.71 -27.43
N THR A 445 12.53 7.84 -27.00
CA THR A 445 13.37 7.96 -25.80
C THR A 445 12.50 7.96 -24.52
N LYS A 446 13.12 7.86 -23.33
CA LYS A 446 12.43 8.05 -22.04
C LYS A 446 11.84 9.45 -21.84
N ASN A 447 12.24 10.40 -22.67
CA ASN A 447 11.65 11.76 -22.68
C ASN A 447 10.46 11.90 -23.59
N GLY A 448 10.14 10.86 -24.38
CA GLY A 448 9.06 10.89 -25.37
C GLY A 448 9.48 11.41 -26.74
N ASP A 449 10.78 11.69 -26.95
CA ASP A 449 11.28 12.16 -28.23
C ASP A 449 11.33 11.02 -29.25
N ILE A 450 10.86 11.29 -30.47
CA ILE A 450 10.87 10.28 -31.54
C ILE A 450 12.29 9.98 -32.05
N ILE A 451 12.56 8.74 -32.38
CA ILE A 451 13.78 8.31 -33.02
C ILE A 451 13.49 8.17 -34.51
N THR A 452 14.15 8.99 -35.34
CA THR A 452 13.82 9.14 -36.77
C THR A 452 14.20 7.92 -37.61
N LYS A 453 15.32 7.26 -37.32
CA LYS A 453 15.83 6.10 -38.11
C LYS A 453 14.80 4.97 -38.31
N PRO A 454 14.06 4.50 -37.29
CA PRO A 454 13.00 3.51 -37.50
C PRO A 454 11.91 3.99 -38.43
N ILE A 455 11.49 5.24 -38.27
CA ILE A 455 10.39 5.85 -39.04
C ILE A 455 10.80 5.95 -40.50
N GLU A 456 12.02 6.42 -40.80
CA GLU A 456 12.58 6.49 -42.14
C GLU A 456 12.69 5.10 -42.81
N LYS A 457 13.01 4.07 -42.01
CA LYS A 457 13.08 2.71 -42.52
C LYS A 457 11.68 2.16 -42.85
N LEU A 458 10.72 2.35 -41.97
CA LEU A 458 9.31 1.94 -42.21
C LEU A 458 8.67 2.71 -43.38
N ALA A 459 8.99 4.01 -43.54
CA ALA A 459 8.50 4.84 -44.65
C ALA A 459 8.88 4.27 -46.04
N LYS A 460 10.01 3.53 -46.15
CA LYS A 460 10.43 2.90 -47.41
C LYS A 460 9.57 1.67 -47.75
N GLU A 461 8.92 1.05 -46.79
CA GLU A 461 8.04 -0.10 -46.99
C GLU A 461 6.60 0.31 -47.37
N VAL A 462 6.25 1.59 -47.16
CA VAL A 462 4.92 2.15 -47.48
C VAL A 462 4.84 2.58 -48.94
N LYS A 463 5.99 2.89 -49.55
CA LYS A 463 6.10 3.27 -50.96
C LYS A 463 6.08 2.04 -51.86
#